data_59a5359dd25c3b4db06244066169b0d1
#
_entry.id   59a5359dd25c3b4db06244066169b0d1
#
_cell.length_a   1.000
_cell.length_b   1.000
_cell.length_c   1.000
_cell.angle_alpha   90.00
_cell.angle_beta   90.00
_cell.angle_gamma   90.00
#
_symmetry.space_group_name_H-M   'P 1'
#
loop_
_entity.id
_entity.type
_entity.pdbx_description
1 polymer ?
#
loop_
_entity_poly.entity_id
_entity_poly.type
_entity_poly.pdbx_seq_one_letter_code
_entity_poly.pdbx_strand_id
1 'polypeptide(L)'
;MLQWIKFRRPEVSISASYHSPNSLLKGNPGYTYVFLSPIFDSISKIGYKNTFSDFTLREALQKTRMNVFALGGVEYDKLDAVKNYGFKGCALVGSVWSHKEPVEEFKRVMAKWKELQNSVSV
;
A
#
# COMPACT_ATOMS: atom_id res chain seq x y z
N MET A 1 -20.47 11.96 -7.02
CA MET A 1 -20.06 12.59 -5.76
C MET A 1 -18.59 13.00 -5.75
N LEU A 2 -17.68 12.12 -6.13
CA LEU A 2 -16.25 12.42 -6.15
C LEU A 2 -15.91 13.64 -7.00
N GLN A 3 -16.44 13.68 -8.22
CA GLN A 3 -16.19 14.80 -9.14
C GLN A 3 -16.75 16.11 -8.60
N TRP A 4 -17.90 16.05 -7.91
CA TRP A 4 -18.49 17.24 -7.30
C TRP A 4 -17.63 17.78 -6.17
N ILE A 5 -17.10 16.89 -5.33
CA ILE A 5 -16.19 17.28 -4.23
C ILE A 5 -14.95 17.95 -4.80
N LYS A 6 -14.37 17.38 -5.83
CA LYS A 6 -13.18 17.94 -6.48
C LYS A 6 -13.43 19.30 -7.12
N PHE A 7 -14.61 19.48 -7.67
CA PHE A 7 -15.00 20.76 -8.25
C PHE A 7 -15.14 21.83 -7.17
N ARG A 8 -15.79 21.49 -6.07
CA ARG A 8 -16.06 22.45 -4.98
C ARG A 8 -14.85 22.69 -4.10
N ARG A 9 -14.04 21.71 -3.91
CA ARG A 9 -12.86 21.77 -3.02
C ARG A 9 -11.66 21.12 -3.71
N PRO A 10 -11.09 21.76 -4.70
CA PRO A 10 -9.99 21.15 -5.48
C PRO A 10 -8.71 20.91 -4.66
N GLU A 11 -8.54 21.60 -3.54
CA GLU A 11 -7.38 21.45 -2.66
C GLU A 11 -7.45 20.21 -1.77
N VAL A 12 -8.62 19.55 -1.71
CA VAL A 12 -8.81 18.41 -0.82
C VAL A 12 -8.28 17.14 -1.47
N SER A 13 -7.49 16.37 -0.70
CA SER A 13 -7.08 15.02 -1.09
C SER A 13 -8.18 14.04 -0.73
N ILE A 14 -8.49 13.15 -1.65
CA ILE A 14 -9.54 12.15 -1.44
C ILE A 14 -8.94 10.78 -1.65
N SER A 15 -9.17 9.88 -0.70
CA SER A 15 -8.67 8.51 -0.76
C SER A 15 -9.81 7.52 -0.64
N ALA A 16 -9.51 6.28 -1.00
CA ALA A 16 -10.46 5.17 -0.90
C ALA A 16 -9.70 3.89 -0.55
N SER A 17 -10.43 2.90 -0.09
CA SER A 17 -9.87 1.59 0.20
C SER A 17 -10.53 0.54 -0.70
N TYR A 18 -9.72 -0.34 -1.24
CA TYR A 18 -10.16 -1.47 -2.05
C TYR A 18 -9.70 -2.76 -1.40
N HIS A 19 -10.47 -3.81 -1.57
CA HIS A 19 -10.21 -5.09 -0.93
C HIS A 19 -9.98 -6.24 -1.91
N SER A 20 -9.88 -5.92 -3.20
CA SER A 20 -9.49 -6.90 -4.20
C SER A 20 -8.84 -6.20 -5.39
N PRO A 21 -7.91 -6.87 -6.08
CA PRO A 21 -7.34 -6.31 -7.31
C PRO A 21 -8.39 -6.01 -8.37
N ASN A 22 -9.43 -6.83 -8.45
CA ASN A 22 -10.49 -6.63 -9.42
C ASN A 22 -11.29 -5.35 -9.16
N SER A 23 -11.64 -5.07 -7.90
CA SER A 23 -12.34 -3.83 -7.57
C SER A 23 -11.44 -2.61 -7.77
N LEU A 24 -10.13 -2.77 -7.54
CA LEU A 24 -9.17 -1.71 -7.79
C LEU A 24 -9.18 -1.31 -9.27
N LEU A 25 -9.17 -2.29 -10.17
CA LEU A 25 -9.16 -2.02 -11.61
C LEU A 25 -10.43 -1.33 -12.10
N LYS A 26 -11.53 -1.50 -11.38
CA LYS A 26 -12.81 -0.86 -11.70
C LYS A 26 -12.99 0.48 -11.00
N GLY A 27 -12.01 0.90 -10.20
CA GLY A 27 -12.12 2.09 -9.38
C GLY A 27 -12.04 3.38 -10.19
N ASN A 28 -12.53 4.46 -9.59
CA ASN A 28 -12.50 5.79 -10.19
C ASN A 28 -11.09 6.37 -10.04
N PRO A 29 -10.42 6.74 -11.14
CA PRO A 29 -9.05 7.28 -11.08
C PRO A 29 -8.95 8.68 -10.47
N GLY A 30 -10.06 9.27 -10.06
CA GLY A 30 -10.07 10.60 -9.45
C GLY A 30 -9.57 10.69 -8.03
N TYR A 31 -9.33 9.56 -7.36
CA TYR A 31 -8.76 9.58 -6.02
C TYR A 31 -7.30 10.01 -6.04
N THR A 32 -6.89 10.76 -5.02
CA THR A 32 -5.50 11.19 -4.88
C THR A 32 -4.60 9.98 -4.66
N TYR A 33 -5.04 9.05 -3.81
CA TYR A 33 -4.38 7.77 -3.59
C TYR A 33 -5.42 6.79 -3.05
N VAL A 34 -5.11 5.52 -3.13
CA VAL A 34 -6.00 4.46 -2.64
C VAL A 34 -5.19 3.41 -1.89
N PHE A 35 -5.86 2.66 -1.03
CA PHE A 35 -5.27 1.52 -0.36
C PHE A 35 -5.82 0.23 -0.97
N LEU A 36 -4.96 -0.76 -1.05
CA LEU A 36 -5.37 -2.14 -1.36
C LEU A 36 -5.00 -3.00 -0.17
N SER A 37 -5.96 -3.70 0.40
CA SER A 37 -5.76 -4.49 1.61
C SER A 37 -6.67 -5.73 1.62
N PRO A 38 -6.28 -6.75 2.37
CA PRO A 38 -4.98 -6.95 3.00
C PRO A 38 -3.98 -7.52 2.00
N ILE A 39 -2.76 -7.02 1.99
CA ILE A 39 -1.72 -7.53 1.08
C ILE A 39 -1.11 -8.80 1.65
N PHE A 40 -0.79 -8.78 2.94
CA PHE A 40 -0.27 -9.94 3.65
C PHE A 40 -1.24 -10.33 4.75
N ASP A 41 -1.24 -11.62 5.09
CA ASP A 41 -2.06 -12.09 6.20
C ASP A 41 -1.54 -11.51 7.51
N SER A 42 -2.43 -11.47 8.50
CA SER A 42 -2.03 -11.03 9.83
C SER A 42 -0.93 -11.93 10.39
N ILE A 43 0.10 -11.33 10.96
CA ILE A 43 1.22 -12.08 11.56
C ILE A 43 0.80 -12.96 12.72
N SER A 44 -0.39 -12.71 13.28
CA SER A 44 -0.93 -13.53 14.37
C SER A 44 -1.55 -14.83 13.89
N LYS A 45 -1.71 -15.03 12.59
CA LYS A 45 -2.32 -16.25 12.04
C LYS A 45 -1.27 -17.28 11.71
N ILE A 46 -1.55 -18.53 12.08
CA ILE A 46 -0.71 -19.67 11.71
C ILE A 46 -0.88 -19.94 10.22
N GLY A 47 0.21 -20.23 9.52
CA GLY A 47 0.15 -20.49 8.08
C GLY A 47 0.07 -19.22 7.25
N TYR A 48 0.68 -18.17 7.73
CA TYR A 48 0.74 -16.86 7.10
C TYR A 48 1.08 -16.95 5.62
N LYS A 49 0.25 -16.31 4.80
CA LYS A 49 0.43 -16.28 3.34
C LYS A 49 0.03 -14.93 2.80
N ASN A 50 0.47 -14.64 1.58
CA ASN A 50 -0.04 -13.47 0.86
C ASN A 50 -1.52 -13.68 0.55
N THR A 51 -2.30 -12.63 0.69
CA THR A 51 -3.74 -12.68 0.44
C THR A 51 -4.04 -12.86 -1.04
N PHE A 52 -3.23 -12.21 -1.90
CA PHE A 52 -3.39 -12.27 -3.35
C PHE A 52 -2.15 -12.87 -4.00
N SER A 53 -2.31 -13.51 -5.15
CA SER A 53 -1.16 -14.05 -5.86
C SER A 53 -0.26 -12.93 -6.38
N ASP A 54 1.02 -13.22 -6.51
CA ASP A 54 2.00 -12.28 -7.03
C ASP A 54 1.63 -11.78 -8.42
N PHE A 55 1.20 -12.69 -9.28
CA PHE A 55 0.81 -12.34 -10.64
C PHE A 55 -0.37 -11.37 -10.66
N THR A 56 -1.39 -11.65 -9.86
CA THR A 56 -2.59 -10.82 -9.78
C THR A 56 -2.26 -9.40 -9.29
N LEU A 57 -1.42 -9.32 -8.25
CA LEU A 57 -1.00 -8.02 -7.72
C LEU A 57 -0.20 -7.21 -8.76
N ARG A 58 0.79 -7.83 -9.35
CA ARG A 58 1.64 -7.14 -10.33
C ARG A 58 0.85 -6.66 -11.52
N GLU A 59 -0.06 -7.51 -12.01
CA GLU A 59 -0.89 -7.16 -13.15
C GLU A 59 -1.79 -5.98 -12.84
N ALA A 60 -2.47 -6.00 -11.68
CA ALA A 60 -3.36 -4.92 -11.29
C ALA A 60 -2.60 -3.61 -11.10
N LEU A 61 -1.43 -3.66 -10.47
CA LEU A 61 -0.64 -2.47 -10.22
C LEU A 61 -0.03 -1.88 -11.49
N GLN A 62 0.21 -2.70 -12.49
CA GLN A 62 0.68 -2.21 -13.79
C GLN A 62 -0.43 -1.57 -14.60
N LYS A 63 -1.65 -2.07 -14.46
CA LYS A 63 -2.79 -1.58 -15.25
C LYS A 63 -3.48 -0.37 -14.67
N THR A 64 -3.45 -0.20 -13.35
CA THR A 64 -4.15 0.90 -12.72
C THR A 64 -3.43 2.23 -12.95
N ARG A 65 -4.20 3.31 -13.03
CA ARG A 65 -3.66 4.66 -13.09
C ARG A 65 -3.60 5.32 -11.73
N MET A 66 -4.11 4.65 -10.71
CA MET A 66 -4.16 5.19 -9.36
C MET A 66 -2.83 4.99 -8.63
N ASN A 67 -2.59 5.84 -7.65
CA ASN A 67 -1.48 5.67 -6.73
C ASN A 67 -1.93 4.72 -5.63
N VAL A 68 -1.42 3.50 -5.64
CA VAL A 68 -1.88 2.45 -4.72
C VAL A 68 -0.87 2.23 -3.61
N PHE A 69 -1.37 2.24 -2.38
CA PHE A 69 -0.57 2.00 -1.18
C PHE A 69 -0.97 0.65 -0.59
N ALA A 70 0.02 -0.12 -0.20
CA ALA A 70 -0.20 -1.43 0.41
C ALA A 70 -0.61 -1.26 1.88
N LEU A 71 -1.63 -2.02 2.29
CA LEU A 71 -2.10 -2.02 3.66
C LEU A 71 -2.38 -3.47 4.07
N GLY A 72 -2.12 -3.80 5.32
CA GLY A 72 -2.38 -5.13 5.86
C GLY A 72 -1.15 -6.00 5.93
N GLY A 73 -0.67 -6.23 7.13
CA GLY A 73 0.47 -7.11 7.38
C GLY A 73 1.81 -6.57 6.90
N VAL A 74 1.90 -5.29 6.58
CA VAL A 74 3.15 -4.69 6.12
C VAL A 74 4.07 -4.43 7.31
N GLU A 75 5.30 -4.91 7.22
CA GLU A 75 6.34 -4.72 8.24
C GLU A 75 7.68 -4.60 7.55
N TYR A 76 8.72 -4.34 8.33
CA TYR A 76 10.06 -4.09 7.81
C TYR A 76 10.51 -5.14 6.79
N ASP A 77 10.32 -6.42 7.12
CA ASP A 77 10.77 -7.52 6.28
C ASP A 77 9.96 -7.66 4.98
N LYS A 78 8.85 -6.97 4.86
CA LYS A 78 7.98 -7.02 3.67
C LYS A 78 8.18 -5.85 2.73
N LEU A 79 8.98 -4.86 3.10
CA LEU A 79 9.13 -3.64 2.30
C LEU A 79 9.70 -3.89 0.92
N ASP A 80 10.64 -4.82 0.78
CA ASP A 80 11.19 -5.19 -0.51
C ASP A 80 10.08 -5.72 -1.44
N ALA A 81 9.25 -6.61 -0.92
CA ALA A 81 8.15 -7.17 -1.68
C ALA A 81 7.15 -6.11 -2.10
N VAL A 82 6.80 -5.20 -1.18
CA VAL A 82 5.89 -4.10 -1.48
C VAL A 82 6.42 -3.24 -2.63
N LYS A 83 7.70 -2.90 -2.57
CA LYS A 83 8.32 -2.12 -3.63
C LYS A 83 8.33 -2.89 -4.95
N ASN A 84 8.68 -4.17 -4.91
CA ASN A 84 8.77 -5.00 -6.10
C ASN A 84 7.41 -5.24 -6.77
N TYR A 85 6.31 -5.26 -6.01
CA TYR A 85 4.98 -5.37 -6.59
C TYR A 85 4.57 -4.13 -7.39
N GLY A 86 5.13 -2.99 -7.08
CA GLY A 86 4.80 -1.75 -7.77
C GLY A 86 3.94 -0.78 -6.98
N PHE A 87 3.80 -0.98 -5.67
CA PHE A 87 3.08 -0.02 -4.83
C PHE A 87 3.85 1.29 -4.72
N LYS A 88 3.12 2.38 -4.62
CA LYS A 88 3.71 3.71 -4.43
C LYS A 88 4.16 3.94 -2.99
N GLY A 89 3.62 3.19 -2.05
CA GLY A 89 3.96 3.28 -0.65
C GLY A 89 3.22 2.23 0.13
N CYS A 90 3.27 2.34 1.45
CA CYS A 90 2.58 1.41 2.33
C CYS A 90 2.10 2.09 3.60
N ALA A 91 1.11 1.48 4.24
CA ALA A 91 0.61 1.92 5.53
C ALA A 91 0.95 0.88 6.58
N LEU A 92 1.35 1.34 7.74
CA LEU A 92 1.80 0.51 8.85
C LEU A 92 0.96 0.82 10.08
N VAL A 93 0.47 -0.20 10.75
CA VAL A 93 -0.25 -0.02 12.00
C VAL A 93 0.35 -0.93 13.07
N GLY A 94 0.05 -2.22 12.99
CA GLY A 94 0.47 -3.16 14.02
C GLY A 94 1.98 -3.32 14.14
N SER A 95 2.68 -3.32 13.02
CA SER A 95 4.14 -3.52 13.03
C SER A 95 4.89 -2.41 13.74
N VAL A 96 4.32 -1.20 13.76
CA VAL A 96 4.94 -0.06 14.46
C VAL A 96 4.43 0.02 15.89
N TRP A 97 3.11 0.04 16.07
CA TRP A 97 2.53 0.25 17.39
C TRP A 97 2.72 -0.92 18.36
N SER A 98 2.85 -2.13 17.82
CA SER A 98 3.14 -3.31 18.66
C SER A 98 4.62 -3.48 18.99
N HIS A 99 5.46 -2.67 18.38
CA HIS A 99 6.90 -2.74 18.63
C HIS A 99 7.21 -2.13 20.00
N LYS A 100 8.27 -2.63 20.62
CA LYS A 100 8.74 -2.16 21.92
C LYS A 100 9.05 -0.66 21.90
N GLU A 101 9.60 -0.18 20.78
CA GLU A 101 9.94 1.22 20.58
C GLU A 101 9.38 1.69 19.25
N PRO A 102 8.09 2.11 19.23
CA PRO A 102 7.42 2.42 17.98
C PRO A 102 8.08 3.52 17.15
N VAL A 103 8.60 4.55 17.81
CA VAL A 103 9.24 5.66 17.09
C VAL A 103 10.50 5.18 16.37
N GLU A 104 11.32 4.38 17.06
CA GLU A 104 12.53 3.83 16.45
C GLU A 104 12.21 2.88 15.31
N GLU A 105 11.17 2.06 15.46
CA GLU A 105 10.74 1.17 14.40
C GLU A 105 10.25 1.95 13.18
N PHE A 106 9.49 3.01 13.39
CA PHE A 106 9.04 3.87 12.32
C PHE A 106 10.22 4.49 11.57
N LYS A 107 11.21 4.99 12.29
CA LYS A 107 12.41 5.56 11.68
C LYS A 107 13.17 4.52 10.84
N ARG A 108 13.26 3.30 11.36
CA ARG A 108 13.93 2.20 10.67
C ARG A 108 13.22 1.85 9.36
N VAL A 109 11.91 1.75 9.41
CA VAL A 109 11.08 1.45 8.24
C VAL A 109 11.20 2.59 7.21
N MET A 110 11.11 3.83 7.67
CA MET A 110 11.23 4.99 6.77
C MET A 110 12.58 5.02 6.07
N ALA A 111 13.65 4.74 6.78
CA ALA A 111 14.99 4.73 6.20
C ALA A 111 15.10 3.65 5.12
N LYS A 112 14.59 2.46 5.40
CA LYS A 112 14.62 1.38 4.41
C LYS A 112 13.77 1.73 3.19
N TRP A 113 12.59 2.29 3.38
CA TRP A 113 11.73 2.65 2.26
C TRP A 113 12.40 3.69 1.36
N LYS A 114 13.05 4.70 1.94
CA LYS A 114 13.79 5.69 1.17
C LYS A 114 14.92 5.06 0.37
N GLU A 115 15.63 4.12 0.96
CA GLU A 115 16.69 3.38 0.30
C GLU A 115 16.14 2.62 -0.91
N LEU A 116 15.01 1.95 -0.75
CA LEU A 116 14.37 1.21 -1.83
C LEU A 116 13.90 2.12 -2.95
N GLN A 117 13.40 3.30 -2.62
CA GLN A 117 12.98 4.28 -3.63
C GLN A 117 14.16 4.84 -4.42
N ASN A 118 15.31 4.98 -3.78
CA ASN A 118 16.50 5.52 -4.41
C ASN A 118 17.31 4.49 -5.17
N SER A 119 17.09 3.20 -4.90
CA SER A 119 17.73 2.15 -5.68
C SER A 119 16.97 2.01 -6.99
N VAL A 120 17.44 2.73 -7.99
CA VAL A 120 16.88 2.64 -9.32
C VAL A 120 17.43 1.39 -9.97
N SER A 121 16.57 0.44 -10.24
CA SER A 121 16.96 -0.66 -11.08
C SER A 121 17.01 -0.16 -12.51
N VAL A 122 18.19 -0.08 -12.97
CA VAL A 122 18.45 0.33 -14.34
C VAL A 122 18.20 -0.85 -15.29
#